data_6ed60e1a5b3218ef929fda21735d9b35
#
_entry.id   6ed60e1a5b3218ef929fda21735d9b35
#
_cell.length_a   1.000
_cell.length_b   1.000
_cell.length_c   1.000
_cell.angle_alpha   90.00
_cell.angle_beta   90.00
_cell.angle_gamma   90.00
#
_symmetry.space_group_name_H-M   'P 1'
#
loop_
_entity.id
_entity.type
_entity.pdbx_description
1 polymer ?
#
loop_
_entity_poly.entity_id
_entity_poly.type
_entity_poly.pdbx_seq_one_letter_code
_entity_poly.pdbx_strand_id
1 'polypeptide(L)'
;EPTALRNIAIIAHVDHGKTTLVDKIMYHCRLFRDNENKGELILDNNDLERERGITIVSKIVSVTYKDTKINIIDTPGHADFGGEVERVLNMADGVLLLVDAFEGPMPQTRFVLQKAIDLGLKPCVVINKVDKENCTPEDVHEKVFDLMFELGAEEWQLDFPTVYGSAKQGWMSEDWQNPTEDISPLLDMVLEHVPEFKPEQGSTQMLITSLDFSSFTGRIAIGRLQRGNLKEGQQVTLVKRDGSLEKSK
;
A
#
# COMPACT_ATOMS: atom_id res chain seq x y z
N GLU A 1 9.87 -16.87 7.71
CA GLU A 1 8.95 -16.42 6.66
C GLU A 1 7.74 -15.76 7.30
N PRO A 2 7.20 -14.65 6.75
CA PRO A 2 6.04 -13.99 7.32
C PRO A 2 4.82 -14.91 7.29
N THR A 3 4.03 -14.90 8.36
CA THR A 3 2.87 -15.78 8.52
C THR A 3 1.57 -15.16 8.01
N ALA A 4 1.54 -13.83 7.85
CA ALA A 4 0.37 -13.08 7.42
C ALA A 4 0.71 -12.10 6.28
N LEU A 5 -0.30 -11.70 5.52
CA LEU A 5 -0.16 -10.82 4.37
C LEU A 5 -1.22 -9.72 4.41
N ARG A 6 -0.80 -8.48 4.16
CA ARG A 6 -1.67 -7.31 3.95
C ARG A 6 -1.34 -6.67 2.61
N ASN A 7 -2.36 -6.36 1.85
CA ASN A 7 -2.24 -5.63 0.57
C ASN A 7 -2.93 -4.28 0.71
N ILE A 8 -2.17 -3.20 0.59
CA ILE A 8 -2.69 -1.84 0.67
C ILE A 8 -2.32 -1.05 -0.59
N ALA A 9 -3.28 -0.29 -1.10
CA ALA A 9 -3.05 0.69 -2.14
C ALA A 9 -2.87 2.07 -1.50
N ILE A 10 -1.82 2.80 -1.88
CA ILE A 10 -1.59 4.14 -1.38
C ILE A 10 -2.15 5.17 -2.37
N ILE A 11 -3.01 6.05 -1.87
CA ILE A 11 -3.60 7.17 -2.62
C ILE A 11 -3.10 8.47 -2.00
N ALA A 12 -2.48 9.32 -2.81
CA ALA A 12 -2.01 10.62 -2.38
C ALA A 12 -2.01 11.61 -3.53
N HIS A 13 -2.31 12.87 -3.22
CA HIS A 13 -2.04 13.96 -4.13
C HIS A 13 -0.53 14.24 -4.22
N VAL A 14 -0.08 14.78 -5.35
CA VAL A 14 1.32 15.22 -5.53
C VAL A 14 1.71 16.16 -4.38
N ASP A 15 2.92 16.03 -3.88
CA ASP A 15 3.49 16.81 -2.78
C ASP A 15 2.85 16.61 -1.39
N HIS A 16 1.92 15.68 -1.22
CA HIS A 16 1.38 15.33 0.10
C HIS A 16 2.31 14.42 0.93
N GLY A 17 3.43 13.97 0.35
CA GLY A 17 4.49 13.26 1.06
C GLY A 17 4.51 11.75 0.87
N LYS A 18 3.93 11.23 -0.21
CA LYS A 18 3.88 9.79 -0.50
C LYS A 18 5.27 9.14 -0.56
N THR A 19 6.19 9.69 -1.35
CA THR A 19 7.55 9.16 -1.48
C THR A 19 8.28 9.16 -0.15
N THR A 20 8.20 10.27 0.59
CA THR A 20 8.82 10.38 1.92
C THR A 20 8.24 9.36 2.90
N LEU A 21 6.92 9.16 2.89
CA LEU A 21 6.27 8.19 3.76
C LEU A 21 6.71 6.75 3.42
N VAL A 22 6.71 6.38 2.15
CA VAL A 22 7.14 5.04 1.71
C VAL A 22 8.60 4.79 2.08
N ASP A 23 9.49 5.77 1.88
CA ASP A 23 10.89 5.68 2.30
C ASP A 23 11.04 5.47 3.82
N LYS A 24 10.24 6.17 4.62
CA LYS A 24 10.24 5.99 6.09
C LYS A 24 9.70 4.64 6.52
N ILE A 25 8.70 4.12 5.83
CA ILE A 25 8.20 2.75 6.08
C ILE A 25 9.29 1.73 5.79
N MET A 26 9.95 1.82 4.64
CA MET A 26 11.05 0.93 4.27
C MET A 26 12.20 1.00 5.28
N TYR A 27 12.60 2.20 5.67
CA TYR A 27 13.66 2.43 6.65
C TYR A 27 13.30 1.84 8.03
N HIS A 28 12.11 2.10 8.52
CA HIS A 28 11.62 1.58 9.80
C HIS A 28 11.59 0.06 9.84
N CYS A 29 11.05 -0.58 8.82
CA CYS A 29 10.96 -2.03 8.72
C CYS A 29 12.35 -2.68 8.60
N ARG A 30 13.32 -2.01 7.93
CA ARG A 30 14.71 -2.44 7.86
C ARG A 30 15.38 -2.43 9.24
N LEU A 31 15.26 -1.32 9.97
CA LEU A 31 15.82 -1.19 11.33
C LEU A 31 15.21 -2.20 12.30
N PHE A 32 13.93 -2.45 12.23
CA PHE A 32 13.23 -3.40 13.09
C PHE A 32 13.80 -4.81 12.88
N ARG A 33 14.01 -5.21 11.64
CA ARG A 33 14.61 -6.50 11.27
C ARG A 33 16.09 -6.62 11.69
N ASP A 34 16.87 -5.54 11.52
CA ASP A 34 18.29 -5.53 11.89
C ASP A 34 18.48 -5.60 13.41
N ASN A 35 17.55 -5.03 14.19
CA ASN A 35 17.53 -5.18 15.64
C ASN A 35 17.19 -6.60 16.10
N GLU A 36 16.39 -7.34 15.33
CA GLU A 36 16.15 -8.77 15.57
C GLU A 36 17.35 -9.63 15.20
N ASN A 37 18.17 -9.21 14.22
CA ASN A 37 19.31 -9.94 13.66
C ASN A 37 20.64 -9.20 13.89
N LYS A 38 20.99 -8.81 15.06
CA LYS A 38 22.22 -8.08 15.44
C LYS A 38 23.36 -8.13 14.42
N GLY A 39 23.59 -7.04 13.67
CA GLY A 39 24.86 -6.82 12.96
C GLY A 39 24.78 -6.07 11.64
N GLU A 40 25.35 -4.89 11.67
CA GLU A 40 25.92 -4.09 10.58
C GLU A 40 25.06 -3.11 9.80
N LEU A 41 25.52 -1.87 9.91
CA LEU A 41 25.16 -0.68 9.14
C LEU A 41 25.30 -0.93 7.62
N ILE A 42 24.28 -0.58 6.85
CA ILE A 42 24.36 -0.63 5.40
C ILE A 42 23.72 0.61 4.78
N LEU A 43 24.59 1.29 4.05
CA LEU A 43 24.27 2.37 3.12
C LEU A 43 24.11 1.78 1.71
N ASP A 44 23.03 2.23 1.04
CA ASP A 44 22.75 2.19 -0.41
C ASP A 44 23.40 1.10 -1.29
N ASN A 45 22.55 0.14 -1.76
CA ASN A 45 22.71 -0.49 -3.09
C ASN A 45 21.47 -1.35 -3.45
N ASN A 46 20.98 -1.23 -4.66
CA ASN A 46 19.82 -1.95 -5.20
C ASN A 46 19.91 -3.49 -5.12
N ASP A 47 21.12 -4.05 -5.11
CA ASP A 47 21.33 -5.50 -4.98
C ASP A 47 21.12 -6.02 -3.55
N LEU A 48 21.24 -5.14 -2.56
CA LEU A 48 21.07 -5.46 -1.13
C LEU A 48 19.59 -5.39 -0.68
N GLU A 49 18.73 -4.76 -1.45
CA GLU A 49 17.30 -4.66 -1.16
C GLU A 49 16.62 -6.03 -1.23
N ARG A 50 17.04 -6.90 -2.14
CA ARG A 50 16.51 -8.26 -2.31
C ARG A 50 16.86 -9.18 -1.15
N GLU A 51 18.07 -9.07 -0.59
CA GLU A 51 18.51 -9.90 0.52
C GLU A 51 17.85 -9.54 1.86
N ARG A 52 17.26 -8.34 1.96
CA ARG A 52 16.79 -7.75 3.21
C ARG A 52 15.28 -7.76 3.43
N GLY A 53 14.52 -8.47 2.59
CA GLY A 53 13.06 -8.59 2.73
C GLY A 53 12.29 -7.35 2.30
N ILE A 54 12.95 -6.42 1.58
CA ILE A 54 12.31 -5.34 0.84
C ILE A 54 12.38 -5.71 -0.63
N THR A 55 11.25 -5.76 -1.28
CA THR A 55 11.17 -6.03 -2.72
C THR A 55 10.44 -4.87 -3.38
N ILE A 56 11.07 -4.28 -4.38
CA ILE A 56 10.45 -3.28 -5.23
C ILE A 56 10.29 -3.91 -6.62
N VAL A 57 9.05 -4.12 -7.03
CA VAL A 57 8.72 -4.61 -8.36
C VAL A 57 7.74 -3.64 -8.99
N SER A 58 8.20 -2.88 -9.97
CA SER A 58 7.39 -1.87 -10.66
C SER A 58 6.84 -0.82 -9.68
N LYS A 59 5.56 -0.92 -9.31
CA LYS A 59 4.85 0.01 -8.41
C LYS A 59 4.48 -0.62 -7.06
N ILE A 60 5.13 -1.72 -6.69
CA ILE A 60 4.85 -2.45 -5.44
C ILE A 60 6.10 -2.47 -4.58
N VAL A 61 5.96 -2.04 -3.35
CA VAL A 61 6.96 -2.16 -2.28
C VAL A 61 6.47 -3.16 -1.26
N SER A 62 7.27 -4.19 -0.97
CA SER A 62 6.96 -5.17 0.06
C SER A 62 7.89 -5.00 1.25
N VAL A 63 7.33 -4.90 2.43
CA VAL A 63 8.06 -4.83 3.70
C VAL A 63 7.54 -5.88 4.67
N THR A 64 8.35 -6.24 5.66
CA THR A 64 7.94 -7.13 6.75
C THR A 64 7.93 -6.37 8.06
N TYR A 65 6.81 -6.46 8.77
CA TYR A 65 6.61 -5.84 10.08
C TYR A 65 5.83 -6.79 10.99
N LYS A 66 6.36 -7.11 12.17
CA LYS A 66 5.75 -8.04 13.14
C LYS A 66 5.19 -9.34 12.49
N ASP A 67 6.05 -10.08 11.80
CA ASP A 67 5.72 -11.32 11.10
C ASP A 67 4.66 -11.20 9.99
N THR A 68 4.29 -9.98 9.63
CA THR A 68 3.35 -9.69 8.55
C THR A 68 4.08 -9.06 7.36
N LYS A 69 3.87 -9.62 6.18
CA LYS A 69 4.28 -9.01 4.92
C LYS A 69 3.23 -7.98 4.51
N ILE A 70 3.66 -6.74 4.29
CA ILE A 70 2.81 -5.66 3.82
C ILE A 70 3.25 -5.29 2.40
N ASN A 71 2.37 -5.49 1.44
CA ASN A 71 2.54 -5.01 0.08
C ASN A 71 1.89 -3.63 -0.06
N ILE A 72 2.70 -2.64 -0.40
CA ILE A 72 2.26 -1.27 -0.65
C ILE A 72 2.23 -1.06 -2.15
N ILE A 73 1.04 -0.84 -2.69
CA ILE A 73 0.80 -0.72 -4.13
C ILE A 73 0.58 0.75 -4.44
N ASP A 74 1.43 1.32 -5.31
CA ASP A 74 1.25 2.69 -5.77
C ASP A 74 0.11 2.78 -6.78
N THR A 75 -0.78 3.76 -6.61
CA THR A 75 -1.89 4.01 -7.52
C THR A 75 -1.55 5.14 -8.48
N PRO A 76 -1.94 5.02 -9.77
CA PRO A 76 -1.81 6.13 -10.71
C PRO A 76 -2.65 7.33 -10.27
N GLY A 77 -2.08 8.53 -10.36
CA GLY A 77 -2.70 9.77 -9.86
C GLY A 77 -3.74 10.42 -10.78
N HIS A 78 -3.99 9.89 -11.98
CA HIS A 78 -4.76 10.57 -13.01
C HIS A 78 -6.01 9.79 -13.48
N ALA A 79 -7.09 10.54 -13.72
CA ALA A 79 -8.35 10.04 -14.31
C ALA A 79 -8.16 9.40 -15.71
N ASP A 80 -7.12 9.79 -16.43
CA ASP A 80 -6.82 9.29 -17.77
C ASP A 80 -6.41 7.79 -17.80
N PHE A 81 -6.05 7.25 -16.64
CA PHE A 81 -5.65 5.85 -16.46
C PHE A 81 -6.70 5.00 -15.73
N GLY A 82 -7.99 5.28 -15.94
CA GLY A 82 -9.08 4.63 -15.19
C GLY A 82 -9.02 3.10 -15.15
N GLY A 83 -8.73 2.46 -16.27
CA GLY A 83 -8.59 1.01 -16.32
C GLY A 83 -7.34 0.49 -15.59
N GLU A 84 -6.27 1.25 -15.52
CA GLU A 84 -5.08 0.92 -14.75
C GLU A 84 -5.33 1.07 -13.25
N VAL A 85 -6.00 2.14 -12.84
CA VAL A 85 -6.40 2.38 -11.44
C VAL A 85 -7.23 1.21 -10.91
N GLU A 86 -8.24 0.80 -11.65
CA GLU A 86 -9.11 -0.31 -11.24
C GLU A 86 -8.35 -1.64 -11.13
N ARG A 87 -7.46 -1.94 -12.07
CA ARG A 87 -6.59 -3.13 -12.01
C ARG A 87 -5.67 -3.13 -10.80
N VAL A 88 -5.06 -1.99 -10.48
CA VAL A 88 -4.19 -1.83 -9.31
C VAL A 88 -5.01 -1.99 -8.02
N LEU A 89 -6.16 -1.34 -7.90
CA LEU A 89 -7.00 -1.42 -6.72
C LEU A 89 -7.57 -2.82 -6.48
N ASN A 90 -7.79 -3.62 -7.52
CA ASN A 90 -8.21 -5.03 -7.40
C ASN A 90 -7.15 -5.91 -6.71
N MET A 91 -5.89 -5.48 -6.65
CA MET A 91 -4.85 -6.19 -5.90
C MET A 91 -4.85 -5.87 -4.40
N ALA A 92 -5.58 -4.86 -3.97
CA ALA A 92 -5.57 -4.37 -2.60
C ALA A 92 -6.78 -4.86 -1.79
N ASP A 93 -6.60 -4.95 -0.48
CA ASP A 93 -7.66 -5.23 0.50
C ASP A 93 -8.01 -3.99 1.33
N GLY A 94 -7.12 -3.02 1.35
CA GLY A 94 -7.31 -1.73 1.99
C GLY A 94 -6.65 -0.60 1.20
N VAL A 95 -7.00 0.61 1.58
CA VAL A 95 -6.48 1.85 1.00
C VAL A 95 -5.87 2.70 2.09
N LEU A 96 -4.67 3.21 1.83
CA LEU A 96 -4.04 4.23 2.65
C LEU A 96 -4.17 5.58 1.94
N LEU A 97 -5.05 6.43 2.45
CA LEU A 97 -5.24 7.79 1.95
C LEU A 97 -4.33 8.75 2.72
N LEU A 98 -3.36 9.31 2.01
CA LEU A 98 -2.41 10.28 2.54
C LEU A 98 -2.87 11.70 2.19
N VAL A 99 -3.06 12.53 3.19
CA VAL A 99 -3.58 13.90 3.05
C VAL A 99 -2.70 14.89 3.81
N ASP A 100 -2.40 16.02 3.19
CA ASP A 100 -1.71 17.15 3.83
C ASP A 100 -2.62 17.81 4.87
N ALA A 101 -2.10 18.03 6.07
CA ALA A 101 -2.85 18.58 7.20
C ALA A 101 -3.28 20.05 7.03
N PHE A 102 -2.80 20.72 6.00
CA PHE A 102 -3.18 22.09 5.64
C PHE A 102 -4.04 22.14 4.39
N GLU A 103 -3.60 21.50 3.31
CA GLU A 103 -4.33 21.54 2.03
C GLU A 103 -5.62 20.71 2.06
N GLY A 104 -5.62 19.64 2.84
CA GLY A 104 -6.75 18.70 2.87
C GLY A 104 -6.84 17.82 1.63
N PRO A 105 -7.95 17.09 1.44
CA PRO A 105 -8.13 16.23 0.29
C PRO A 105 -8.28 17.06 -0.99
N MET A 106 -7.56 16.64 -2.04
CA MET A 106 -7.49 17.35 -3.31
C MET A 106 -8.40 16.71 -4.37
N PRO A 107 -8.93 17.48 -5.34
CA PRO A 107 -9.85 16.97 -6.36
C PRO A 107 -9.29 15.81 -7.18
N GLN A 108 -7.97 15.77 -7.41
CA GLN A 108 -7.32 14.75 -8.23
C GLN A 108 -7.39 13.34 -7.62
N THR A 109 -7.51 13.24 -6.30
CA THR A 109 -7.64 11.95 -5.60
C THR A 109 -9.07 11.43 -5.57
N ARG A 110 -10.05 12.28 -5.87
CA ARG A 110 -11.49 11.95 -5.81
C ARG A 110 -11.86 10.74 -6.67
N PHE A 111 -11.36 10.70 -7.90
CA PHE A 111 -11.64 9.61 -8.83
C PHE A 111 -11.10 8.27 -8.32
N VAL A 112 -9.85 8.25 -7.87
CA VAL A 112 -9.20 7.02 -7.37
C VAL A 112 -9.88 6.56 -6.08
N LEU A 113 -10.20 7.49 -5.18
CA LEU A 113 -10.89 7.19 -3.94
C LEU A 113 -12.30 6.65 -4.18
N GLN A 114 -13.04 7.21 -5.16
CA GLN A 114 -14.35 6.68 -5.58
C GLN A 114 -14.24 5.21 -6.00
N LYS A 115 -13.27 4.86 -6.82
CA LYS A 115 -13.03 3.49 -7.27
C LYS A 115 -12.71 2.55 -6.10
N ALA A 116 -11.90 3.00 -5.16
CA ALA A 116 -11.56 2.23 -3.96
C ALA A 116 -12.80 1.95 -3.09
N ILE A 117 -13.65 2.95 -2.90
CA ILE A 117 -14.90 2.82 -2.14
C ILE A 117 -15.86 1.86 -2.85
N ASP A 118 -16.04 2.00 -4.16
CA ASP A 118 -16.92 1.14 -4.96
C ASP A 118 -16.47 -0.33 -4.93
N LEU A 119 -15.18 -0.59 -4.83
CA LEU A 119 -14.61 -1.94 -4.68
C LEU A 119 -14.72 -2.50 -3.25
N GLY A 120 -15.23 -1.74 -2.30
CA GLY A 120 -15.39 -2.18 -0.92
C GLY A 120 -14.06 -2.30 -0.16
N LEU A 121 -13.05 -1.50 -0.49
CA LEU A 121 -11.78 -1.50 0.21
C LEU A 121 -11.88 -0.79 1.57
N LYS A 122 -11.13 -1.29 2.56
CA LYS A 122 -11.07 -0.67 3.90
C LYS A 122 -10.20 0.58 3.85
N PRO A 123 -10.76 1.79 4.11
CA PRO A 123 -9.97 3.01 4.17
C PRO A 123 -9.19 3.12 5.48
N CYS A 124 -7.95 3.53 5.38
CA CYS A 124 -7.12 4.01 6.47
C CYS A 124 -6.56 5.38 6.08
N VAL A 125 -6.57 6.34 6.97
CA VAL A 125 -6.21 7.72 6.67
C VAL A 125 -4.95 8.13 7.41
N VAL A 126 -4.04 8.79 6.69
CA VAL A 126 -2.85 9.43 7.26
C VAL A 126 -2.92 10.93 6.99
N ILE A 127 -3.00 11.72 8.04
CA ILE A 127 -2.94 13.18 7.97
C ILE A 127 -1.51 13.61 8.26
N ASN A 128 -0.82 13.99 7.20
CA ASN A 128 0.62 14.27 7.18
C ASN A 128 0.93 15.76 7.32
N LYS A 129 2.16 16.08 7.69
CA LYS A 129 2.69 17.44 7.81
C LYS A 129 2.07 18.25 8.96
N VAL A 130 1.74 17.59 10.07
CA VAL A 130 1.28 18.26 11.30
C VAL A 130 2.38 19.05 12.00
N ASP A 131 3.63 18.95 11.53
CA ASP A 131 4.76 19.77 11.94
C ASP A 131 4.71 21.21 11.41
N LYS A 132 3.84 21.50 10.44
CA LYS A 132 3.63 22.85 9.90
C LYS A 132 2.78 23.68 10.87
N GLU A 133 3.21 24.94 11.10
CA GLU A 133 2.52 25.86 12.02
C GLU A 133 1.07 26.19 11.64
N ASN A 134 0.76 26.15 10.34
CA ASN A 134 -0.56 26.49 9.79
C ASN A 134 -1.44 25.27 9.54
N CYS A 135 -1.08 24.11 10.04
CA CYS A 135 -1.89 22.90 9.86
C CYS A 135 -3.20 22.94 10.65
N THR A 136 -4.22 22.30 10.09
CA THR A 136 -5.56 22.16 10.70
C THR A 136 -6.01 20.69 10.65
N PRO A 137 -5.36 19.78 11.41
CA PRO A 137 -5.55 18.34 11.25
C PRO A 137 -7.00 17.87 11.50
N GLU A 138 -7.68 18.47 12.46
CA GLU A 138 -9.06 18.12 12.80
C GLU A 138 -10.03 18.54 11.69
N ASP A 139 -9.85 19.74 11.14
CA ASP A 139 -10.65 20.24 10.01
C ASP A 139 -10.40 19.39 8.75
N VAL A 140 -9.16 19.00 8.51
CA VAL A 140 -8.82 18.10 7.39
C VAL A 140 -9.45 16.72 7.58
N HIS A 141 -9.48 16.19 8.79
CA HIS A 141 -10.16 14.94 9.08
C HIS A 141 -11.67 15.01 8.75
N GLU A 142 -12.33 16.08 9.14
CA GLU A 142 -13.75 16.30 8.78
C GLU A 142 -13.95 16.39 7.27
N LYS A 143 -13.08 17.08 6.55
CA LYS A 143 -13.13 17.17 5.09
C LYS A 143 -12.95 15.82 4.41
N VAL A 144 -12.11 14.96 4.94
CA VAL A 144 -11.94 13.58 4.44
C VAL A 144 -13.22 12.78 4.68
N PHE A 145 -13.82 12.88 5.86
CA PHE A 145 -15.09 12.24 6.16
C PHE A 145 -16.20 12.70 5.22
N ASP A 146 -16.35 14.00 5.02
CA ASP A 146 -17.36 14.58 4.12
C ASP A 146 -17.15 14.11 2.68
N LEU A 147 -15.90 14.05 2.21
CA LEU A 147 -15.57 13.54 0.89
C LEU A 147 -15.99 12.08 0.73
N MET A 148 -15.65 11.21 1.69
CA MET A 148 -16.04 9.81 1.64
C MET A 148 -17.56 9.64 1.68
N PHE A 149 -18.25 10.43 2.46
CA PHE A 149 -19.72 10.44 2.52
C PHE A 149 -20.32 10.84 1.16
N GLU A 150 -19.83 11.90 0.54
CA GLU A 150 -20.26 12.32 -0.80
C GLU A 150 -20.01 11.25 -1.87
N LEU A 151 -18.94 10.47 -1.74
CA LEU A 151 -18.58 9.39 -2.66
C LEU A 151 -19.40 8.11 -2.44
N GLY A 152 -20.34 8.13 -1.49
CA GLY A 152 -21.23 7.00 -1.23
C GLY A 152 -20.59 5.88 -0.40
N ALA A 153 -19.59 6.19 0.44
CA ALA A 153 -19.00 5.22 1.34
C ALA A 153 -20.04 4.63 2.29
N GLU A 154 -19.92 3.32 2.55
CA GLU A 154 -20.74 2.63 3.53
C GLU A 154 -20.34 3.00 4.97
N GLU A 155 -21.21 2.76 5.93
CA GLU A 155 -20.98 3.10 7.34
C GLU A 155 -19.64 2.55 7.87
N TRP A 156 -19.30 1.30 7.56
CA TRP A 156 -18.04 0.70 7.97
C TRP A 156 -16.80 1.32 7.29
N GLN A 157 -16.96 1.93 6.12
CA GLN A 157 -15.91 2.69 5.44
C GLN A 157 -15.77 4.11 6.02
N LEU A 158 -16.87 4.70 6.47
CA LEU A 158 -16.87 6.01 7.14
C LEU A 158 -16.25 5.94 8.55
N ASP A 159 -16.26 4.76 9.17
CA ASP A 159 -15.56 4.47 10.43
C ASP A 159 -14.10 4.10 10.14
N PHE A 160 -13.39 4.96 9.45
CA PHE A 160 -11.99 4.73 9.08
C PHE A 160 -11.05 5.12 10.22
N PRO A 161 -10.01 4.31 10.49
CA PRO A 161 -8.95 4.70 11.41
C PRO A 161 -8.08 5.81 10.83
N THR A 162 -7.54 6.66 11.68
CA THR A 162 -6.69 7.78 11.29
C THR A 162 -5.45 7.85 12.18
N VAL A 163 -4.30 8.10 11.55
CA VAL A 163 -3.08 8.54 12.23
C VAL A 163 -2.64 9.89 11.69
N TYR A 164 -1.99 10.65 12.54
CA TYR A 164 -1.48 12.00 12.28
C TYR A 164 0.02 12.00 12.48
N GLY A 165 0.74 12.78 11.69
CA GLY A 165 2.16 12.90 11.94
C GLY A 165 2.93 13.67 10.88
N SER A 166 4.22 13.47 10.89
CA SER A 166 5.16 14.03 9.91
C SER A 166 6.03 12.93 9.33
N ALA A 167 5.78 12.58 8.08
CA ALA A 167 6.64 11.63 7.36
C ALA A 167 8.08 12.16 7.29
N LYS A 168 8.26 13.46 7.10
CA LYS A 168 9.59 14.11 7.09
C LYS A 168 10.34 13.91 8.41
N GLN A 169 9.67 14.06 9.53
CA GLN A 169 10.24 13.86 10.87
C GLN A 169 10.26 12.38 11.30
N GLY A 170 9.54 11.51 10.58
CA GLY A 170 9.55 10.05 10.79
C GLY A 170 8.70 9.57 11.95
N TRP A 171 7.59 10.22 12.27
CA TRP A 171 6.67 9.79 13.32
C TRP A 171 5.21 9.87 12.91
N MET A 172 4.38 8.98 13.47
CA MET A 172 2.92 8.97 13.39
C MET A 172 2.33 8.72 14.76
N SER A 173 1.14 9.26 15.01
CA SER A 173 0.42 9.13 16.28
C SER A 173 -1.09 9.11 16.04
N GLU A 174 -1.84 8.49 16.94
CA GLU A 174 -3.30 8.60 16.96
C GLU A 174 -3.79 9.98 17.40
N ASP A 175 -2.94 10.71 18.11
CA ASP A 175 -3.18 12.09 18.56
C ASP A 175 -2.08 13.00 18.02
N TRP A 176 -2.45 13.96 17.14
CA TRP A 176 -1.49 14.85 16.49
C TRP A 176 -0.76 15.80 17.45
N GLN A 177 -1.32 16.03 18.65
CA GLN A 177 -0.71 16.87 19.69
C GLN A 177 0.32 16.10 20.53
N ASN A 178 0.37 14.79 20.42
CA ASN A 178 1.29 13.92 21.16
C ASN A 178 2.16 13.11 20.18
N PRO A 179 3.27 13.70 19.69
CA PRO A 179 4.21 13.01 18.82
C PRO A 179 4.76 11.73 19.45
N THR A 180 4.99 10.74 18.62
CA THR A 180 5.67 9.49 18.96
C THR A 180 7.13 9.50 18.47
N GLU A 181 7.87 8.44 18.73
CA GLU A 181 9.26 8.32 18.32
C GLU A 181 9.43 7.87 16.86
N ASP A 182 8.43 7.16 16.31
CA ASP A 182 8.52 6.54 14.99
C ASP A 182 7.15 6.39 14.28
N ILE A 183 7.14 5.71 13.15
CA ILE A 183 5.93 5.49 12.33
C ILE A 183 5.16 4.22 12.70
N SER A 184 5.54 3.51 13.75
CA SER A 184 4.88 2.24 14.12
C SER A 184 3.36 2.36 14.31
N PRO A 185 2.78 3.46 14.81
CA PRO A 185 1.33 3.60 14.87
C PRO A 185 0.61 3.48 13.52
N LEU A 186 1.25 3.91 12.41
CA LEU A 186 0.72 3.72 11.07
C LEU A 186 0.71 2.24 10.67
N LEU A 187 1.80 1.54 10.91
CA LEU A 187 1.92 0.12 10.59
C LEU A 187 0.98 -0.73 11.44
N ASP A 188 0.86 -0.40 12.73
CA ASP A 188 -0.09 -1.06 13.63
C ASP A 188 -1.54 -0.84 13.19
N MET A 189 -1.89 0.36 12.73
CA MET A 189 -3.20 0.66 12.14
C MET A 189 -3.50 -0.23 10.93
N VAL A 190 -2.53 -0.41 10.04
CA VAL A 190 -2.67 -1.29 8.87
C VAL A 190 -2.92 -2.74 9.31
N LEU A 191 -2.15 -3.25 10.26
CA LEU A 191 -2.31 -4.62 10.75
C LEU A 191 -3.65 -4.85 11.45
N GLU A 192 -4.17 -3.86 12.16
CA GLU A 192 -5.43 -3.97 12.91
C GLU A 192 -6.66 -3.86 12.00
N HIS A 193 -6.64 -2.97 11.01
CA HIS A 193 -7.84 -2.59 10.26
C HIS A 193 -7.90 -3.14 8.83
N VAL A 194 -6.78 -3.39 8.18
CA VAL A 194 -6.78 -3.97 6.84
C VAL A 194 -6.96 -5.49 6.96
N PRO A 195 -7.91 -6.10 6.22
CA PRO A 195 -8.10 -7.55 6.24
C PRO A 195 -6.85 -8.32 5.82
N GLU A 196 -6.58 -9.43 6.49
CA GLU A 196 -5.56 -10.36 6.06
C GLU A 196 -5.98 -11.02 4.75
N PHE A 197 -5.09 -11.04 3.79
CA PHE A 197 -5.32 -11.74 2.53
C PHE A 197 -5.07 -13.23 2.69
N LYS A 198 -6.06 -14.03 2.29
CA LYS A 198 -5.96 -15.49 2.17
C LYS A 198 -6.56 -15.93 0.84
N PRO A 199 -5.79 -16.61 -0.04
CA PRO A 199 -6.36 -17.13 -1.29
C PRO A 199 -7.40 -18.21 -0.99
N GLU A 200 -8.41 -18.31 -1.85
CA GLU A 200 -9.39 -19.39 -1.78
C GLU A 200 -8.73 -20.76 -1.98
N GLN A 201 -9.33 -21.78 -1.43
CA GLN A 201 -8.86 -23.16 -1.64
C GLN A 201 -9.22 -23.65 -3.04
N GLY A 202 -8.32 -24.42 -3.66
CA GLY A 202 -8.58 -25.03 -4.96
C GLY A 202 -7.38 -25.00 -5.91
N SER A 203 -7.67 -25.20 -7.19
CA SER A 203 -6.65 -25.12 -8.24
C SER A 203 -6.11 -23.71 -8.39
N THR A 204 -4.81 -23.59 -8.67
CA THR A 204 -4.12 -22.31 -8.79
C THR A 204 -4.78 -21.39 -9.82
N GLN A 205 -5.13 -20.18 -9.40
CA GLN A 205 -5.66 -19.14 -10.28
C GLN A 205 -5.10 -17.78 -9.85
N MET A 206 -4.45 -17.11 -10.80
CA MET A 206 -3.88 -15.79 -10.61
C MET A 206 -4.38 -14.84 -11.70
N LEU A 207 -4.90 -13.69 -11.31
CA LEU A 207 -5.25 -12.62 -12.22
C LEU A 207 -4.02 -11.74 -12.45
N ILE A 208 -3.52 -11.68 -13.68
CA ILE A 208 -2.42 -10.80 -14.07
C ILE A 208 -3.00 -9.40 -14.33
N THR A 209 -2.50 -8.42 -13.60
CA THR A 209 -2.96 -7.03 -13.66
C THR A 209 -1.98 -6.10 -14.36
N SER A 210 -0.69 -6.41 -14.31
CA SER A 210 0.36 -5.63 -14.98
C SER A 210 1.52 -6.49 -15.42
N LEU A 211 2.31 -5.95 -16.34
CA LEU A 211 3.53 -6.58 -16.85
C LEU A 211 4.70 -5.64 -16.57
N ASP A 212 5.84 -6.24 -16.24
CA ASP A 212 7.12 -5.56 -16.13
C ASP A 212 8.19 -6.33 -16.90
N PHE A 213 9.36 -5.77 -17.04
CA PHE A 213 10.49 -6.39 -17.73
C PHE A 213 11.78 -6.13 -16.99
N SER A 214 12.54 -7.19 -16.79
CA SER A 214 13.91 -7.11 -16.28
C SER A 214 14.86 -7.66 -17.34
N SER A 215 15.99 -7.01 -17.55
CA SER A 215 17.04 -7.50 -18.43
C SER A 215 17.61 -8.86 -17.99
N PHE A 216 17.46 -9.18 -16.72
CA PHE A 216 17.96 -10.44 -16.13
C PHE A 216 16.93 -11.58 -16.18
N THR A 217 15.68 -11.31 -15.79
CA THR A 217 14.62 -12.34 -15.71
C THR A 217 13.67 -12.36 -16.91
N GLY A 218 13.72 -11.36 -17.77
CA GLY A 218 12.77 -11.20 -18.88
C GLY A 218 11.44 -10.58 -18.45
N ARG A 219 10.34 -11.08 -18.99
CA ARG A 219 9.00 -10.59 -18.66
C ARG A 219 8.56 -11.03 -17.27
N ILE A 220 8.01 -10.08 -16.53
CA ILE A 220 7.48 -10.30 -15.18
C ILE A 220 5.99 -10.04 -15.24
N ALA A 221 5.19 -11.04 -14.85
CA ALA A 221 3.75 -10.89 -14.68
C ALA A 221 3.45 -10.59 -13.20
N ILE A 222 2.69 -9.53 -12.95
CA ILE A 222 2.31 -9.07 -11.62
C ILE A 222 0.80 -9.22 -11.50
N GLY A 223 0.34 -9.79 -10.40
CA GLY A 223 -1.08 -9.98 -10.19
C GLY A 223 -1.43 -10.49 -8.80
N ARG A 224 -2.68 -10.87 -8.64
CA ARG A 224 -3.24 -11.39 -7.41
C ARG A 224 -3.53 -12.88 -7.54
N LEU A 225 -2.96 -13.67 -6.64
CA LEU A 225 -3.30 -15.08 -6.51
C LEU A 225 -4.68 -15.19 -5.85
N GLN A 226 -5.70 -15.50 -6.63
CA GLN A 226 -7.07 -15.59 -6.14
C GLN A 226 -7.38 -16.93 -5.47
N ARG A 227 -6.77 -18.00 -5.99
CA ARG A 227 -7.03 -19.35 -5.51
C ARG A 227 -5.78 -20.22 -5.58
N GLY A 228 -5.65 -21.14 -4.63
CA GLY A 228 -4.60 -22.16 -4.59
C GLY A 228 -3.24 -21.63 -4.19
N ASN A 229 -2.20 -22.30 -4.64
CA ASN A 229 -0.81 -22.00 -4.35
C ASN A 229 -0.02 -21.88 -5.64
N LEU A 230 1.01 -21.05 -5.63
CA LEU A 230 1.99 -20.95 -6.70
C LEU A 230 3.40 -21.24 -6.14
N LYS A 231 4.10 -22.15 -6.78
CA LYS A 231 5.46 -22.56 -6.39
C LYS A 231 6.43 -22.21 -7.52
N GLU A 232 7.66 -21.91 -7.15
CA GLU A 232 8.75 -21.72 -8.11
C GLU A 232 8.91 -22.96 -8.99
N GLY A 233 9.05 -22.77 -10.30
CA GLY A 233 9.17 -23.84 -11.26
C GLY A 233 7.88 -24.62 -11.55
N GLN A 234 6.75 -24.21 -11.01
CA GLN A 234 5.47 -24.86 -11.29
C GLN A 234 5.02 -24.63 -12.74
N GLN A 235 4.56 -25.69 -13.39
CA GLN A 235 3.92 -25.55 -14.68
C GLN A 235 2.54 -24.89 -14.52
N VAL A 236 2.29 -23.87 -15.33
CA VAL A 236 1.05 -23.10 -15.33
C VAL A 236 0.51 -22.98 -16.77
N THR A 237 -0.77 -22.71 -16.88
CA THR A 237 -1.41 -22.40 -18.14
C THR A 237 -1.75 -20.91 -18.16
N LEU A 238 -1.14 -20.18 -19.08
CA LEU A 238 -1.48 -18.79 -19.33
C LEU A 238 -2.71 -18.72 -20.22
N VAL A 239 -3.77 -18.09 -19.72
CA VAL A 239 -5.00 -17.80 -20.48
C VAL A 239 -4.89 -16.38 -21.03
N LYS A 240 -4.83 -16.24 -22.35
CA LYS A 240 -4.76 -14.96 -23.03
C LYS A 240 -6.14 -14.34 -23.21
N ARG A 241 -6.18 -13.03 -23.53
CA ARG A 241 -7.43 -12.29 -23.73
C ARG A 241 -8.32 -12.86 -24.85
N ASP A 242 -7.73 -13.45 -25.86
CA ASP A 242 -8.44 -14.11 -26.97
C ASP A 242 -8.93 -15.54 -26.62
N GLY A 243 -8.70 -15.98 -25.38
CA GLY A 243 -9.05 -17.32 -24.89
C GLY A 243 -8.03 -18.40 -25.24
N SER A 244 -6.94 -18.06 -25.97
CA SER A 244 -5.89 -19.03 -26.27
C SER A 244 -5.11 -19.42 -25.02
N LEU A 245 -4.63 -20.66 -25.00
CA LEU A 245 -3.90 -21.24 -23.87
C LEU A 245 -2.44 -21.45 -24.24
N GLU A 246 -1.55 -21.06 -23.37
CA GLU A 246 -0.12 -21.28 -23.50
C GLU A 246 0.43 -21.91 -22.22
N LYS A 247 1.19 -22.99 -22.38
CA LYS A 247 1.89 -23.58 -21.22
C LYS A 247 3.15 -22.77 -20.91
N SER A 248 3.34 -22.45 -19.65
CA SER A 248 4.52 -21.75 -19.15
C SER A 248 5.01 -22.38 -17.84
N LYS A 249 6.18 -21.95 -17.41
CA LYS A 249 6.80 -22.44 -16.19
C LYS A 249 7.34 -21.28 -15.35
#